data_9d73bcf0e07a133ec8d4c66be54e9c33
#
_entry.id   9d73bcf0e07a133ec8d4c66be54e9c33
#
_cell.length_a   1.000
_cell.length_b   1.000
_cell.length_c   1.000
_cell.angle_alpha   90.00
_cell.angle_beta   90.00
_cell.angle_gamma   90.00
#
_symmetry.space_group_name_H-M   'P 1'
#
loop_
_entity.id
_entity.type
_entity.pdbx_description
1 polymer ?
#
loop_
_entity_poly.entity_id
_entity_poly.type
_entity_poly.pdbx_seq_one_letter_code
_entity_poly.pdbx_strand_id
1 'polypeptide(L)'
;MSVRYLDLELLLLIVEQAGLQAVRDPGLLESAAMRAQTSVFGEDAYPTLDEKAAVLMESIVRNHPLIDGNKRLGWITTKTFYALNGLWLAAPHDDAYDLVIGIAEGRIDYHESAATLASWTR
;
A
#
# COMPACT_ATOMS: atom_id res chain seq x y z
N MET A 1 4.26 -20.45 -1.58
CA MET A 1 3.07 -19.93 -0.89
C MET A 1 2.40 -18.87 -1.73
N SER A 2 1.09 -18.86 -1.73
CA SER A 2 0.33 -17.86 -2.48
C SER A 2 0.26 -16.55 -1.70
N VAL A 3 0.40 -15.45 -2.41
CA VAL A 3 0.20 -14.12 -1.82
C VAL A 3 -1.29 -13.87 -1.61
N ARG A 4 -1.65 -13.31 -0.46
CA ARG A 4 -3.00 -12.87 -0.18
C ARG A 4 -3.10 -11.37 -0.48
N TYR A 5 -4.07 -11.02 -1.31
CA TYR A 5 -4.26 -9.64 -1.77
C TYR A 5 -5.43 -8.97 -1.07
N LEU A 6 -5.36 -7.67 -0.95
CA LEU A 6 -6.49 -6.85 -0.57
C LEU A 6 -7.39 -6.63 -1.78
N ASP A 7 -8.68 -6.49 -1.54
CA ASP A 7 -9.66 -6.15 -2.57
C ASP A 7 -10.39 -4.85 -2.18
N LEU A 8 -11.29 -4.40 -3.04
CA LEU A 8 -12.04 -3.18 -2.79
C LEU A 8 -12.83 -3.25 -1.47
N GLU A 9 -13.45 -4.39 -1.20
CA GLU A 9 -14.25 -4.58 0.02
C GLU A 9 -13.41 -4.40 1.27
N LEU A 10 -12.23 -5.01 1.31
CA LEU A 10 -11.30 -4.87 2.44
C LEU A 10 -10.79 -3.44 2.56
N LEU A 11 -10.49 -2.79 1.45
CA LEU A 11 -10.04 -1.39 1.49
C LEU A 11 -11.13 -0.47 2.03
N LEU A 12 -12.38 -0.67 1.63
CA LEU A 12 -13.50 0.10 2.18
C LEU A 12 -13.68 -0.15 3.69
N LEU A 13 -13.48 -1.39 4.13
CA LEU A 13 -13.53 -1.72 5.54
C LEU A 13 -12.41 -1.02 6.32
N ILE A 14 -11.20 -0.98 5.76
CA ILE A 14 -10.07 -0.28 6.37
C ILE A 14 -10.39 1.21 6.53
N VAL A 15 -10.94 1.85 5.51
CA VAL A 15 -11.34 3.26 5.55
C VAL A 15 -12.32 3.48 6.70
N GLU A 16 -13.33 2.64 6.81
CA GLU A 16 -14.34 2.74 7.86
C GLU A 16 -13.74 2.54 9.25
N GLN A 17 -12.97 1.48 9.44
CA GLN A 17 -12.39 1.13 10.74
C GLN A 17 -11.36 2.16 11.22
N ALA A 18 -10.66 2.80 10.29
CA ALA A 18 -9.69 3.84 10.62
C ALA A 18 -10.33 5.21 10.86
N GLY A 19 -11.64 5.33 10.65
CA GLY A 19 -12.36 6.60 10.82
C GLY A 19 -11.93 7.66 9.82
N LEU A 20 -11.55 7.24 8.61
CA LEU A 20 -11.07 8.16 7.59
C LEU A 20 -12.23 8.79 6.83
N GLN A 21 -11.91 9.87 6.11
CA GLN A 21 -12.89 10.66 5.38
C GLN A 21 -13.51 9.90 4.20
N ALA A 22 -14.55 10.48 3.62
CA ALA A 22 -15.30 9.87 2.55
C ALA A 22 -14.44 9.47 1.36
N VAL A 23 -14.78 8.35 0.76
CA VAL A 23 -14.14 7.88 -0.47
C VAL A 23 -14.55 8.83 -1.60
N ARG A 24 -13.55 9.42 -2.26
CA ARG A 24 -13.76 10.29 -3.42
C ARG A 24 -14.02 9.47 -4.67
N ASP A 25 -13.25 8.39 -4.82
CA ASP A 25 -13.30 7.55 -6.03
C ASP A 25 -12.97 6.09 -5.67
N PRO A 26 -14.02 5.24 -5.54
CA PRO A 26 -13.78 3.82 -5.24
C PRO A 26 -12.99 3.11 -6.33
N GLY A 27 -13.06 3.58 -7.59
CA GLY A 27 -12.27 3.00 -8.68
C GLY A 27 -10.77 3.13 -8.45
N LEU A 28 -10.33 4.20 -7.79
CA LEU A 28 -8.92 4.37 -7.45
C LEU A 28 -8.48 3.42 -6.34
N LEU A 29 -9.37 3.07 -5.41
CA LEU A 29 -9.07 2.03 -4.41
C LEU A 29 -8.92 0.67 -5.08
N GLU A 30 -9.86 0.34 -5.97
CA GLU A 30 -9.80 -0.94 -6.69
C GLU A 30 -8.56 -1.02 -7.58
N SER A 31 -8.24 0.07 -8.28
CA SER A 31 -7.05 0.16 -9.12
C SER A 31 -5.77 -0.06 -8.31
N ALA A 32 -5.70 0.51 -7.10
CA ALA A 32 -4.55 0.30 -6.22
C ALA A 32 -4.40 -1.18 -5.83
N ALA A 33 -5.51 -1.82 -5.45
CA ALA A 33 -5.51 -3.23 -5.10
C ALA A 33 -5.08 -4.09 -6.29
N MET A 34 -5.59 -3.81 -7.48
CA MET A 34 -5.28 -4.56 -8.69
C MET A 34 -3.84 -4.38 -9.16
N ARG A 35 -3.24 -3.22 -8.91
CA ARG A 35 -1.86 -2.96 -9.33
C ARG A 35 -0.89 -3.97 -8.72
N ALA A 36 -1.06 -4.32 -7.46
CA ALA A 36 -0.20 -5.28 -6.78
C ALA A 36 -0.27 -6.67 -7.41
N GLN A 37 -1.36 -6.98 -8.11
CA GLN A 37 -1.61 -8.27 -8.75
C GLN A 37 -1.27 -8.29 -10.24
N THR A 38 -0.74 -7.20 -10.78
CA THR A 38 -0.48 -7.07 -12.20
C THR A 38 0.46 -8.16 -12.68
N SER A 39 0.11 -8.80 -13.79
CA SER A 39 0.97 -9.77 -14.46
C SER A 39 1.17 -9.37 -15.91
N VAL A 40 2.33 -9.72 -16.47
CA VAL A 40 2.68 -9.48 -17.86
C VAL A 40 3.18 -10.80 -18.42
N PHE A 41 2.50 -11.30 -19.45
CA PHE A 41 2.80 -12.60 -20.07
C PHE A 41 2.89 -13.74 -19.05
N GLY A 42 1.96 -13.74 -18.08
CA GLY A 42 1.87 -14.80 -17.07
C GLY A 42 2.83 -14.66 -15.90
N GLU A 43 3.65 -13.63 -15.85
CA GLU A 43 4.58 -13.39 -14.76
C GLU A 43 4.19 -12.13 -13.97
N ASP A 44 4.40 -12.17 -12.66
CA ASP A 44 4.10 -11.02 -11.81
C ASP A 44 4.95 -9.82 -12.22
N ALA A 45 4.30 -8.67 -12.44
CA ALA A 45 5.00 -7.42 -12.72
C ALA A 45 5.81 -6.97 -11.50
N TYR A 46 5.31 -7.29 -10.30
CA TYR A 46 5.95 -6.98 -9.02
C TYR A 46 6.14 -8.30 -8.28
N PRO A 47 7.28 -9.00 -8.49
CA PRO A 47 7.41 -10.39 -8.06
C PRO A 47 7.58 -10.60 -6.55
N THR A 48 8.14 -9.62 -5.82
CA THR A 48 8.32 -9.78 -4.38
C THR A 48 7.14 -9.20 -3.60
N LEU A 49 6.91 -9.70 -2.39
CA LEU A 49 5.88 -9.16 -1.52
C LEU A 49 6.12 -7.67 -1.22
N ASP A 50 7.39 -7.30 -1.03
CA ASP A 50 7.75 -5.92 -0.72
C ASP A 50 7.48 -4.98 -1.89
N GLU A 51 7.72 -5.44 -3.13
CA GLU A 51 7.36 -4.65 -4.31
C GLU A 51 5.85 -4.48 -4.42
N LYS A 52 5.09 -5.54 -4.16
CA LYS A 52 3.63 -5.48 -4.17
C LYS A 52 3.11 -4.49 -3.11
N ALA A 53 3.67 -4.54 -1.92
CA ALA A 53 3.32 -3.60 -0.85
C ALA A 53 3.65 -2.16 -1.25
N ALA A 54 4.81 -1.95 -1.85
CA ALA A 54 5.28 -0.63 -2.26
C ALA A 54 4.37 0.00 -3.32
N VAL A 55 3.96 -0.76 -4.34
CA VAL A 55 3.10 -0.21 -5.39
C VAL A 55 1.66 0.01 -4.89
N LEU A 56 1.20 -0.81 -3.95
CA LEU A 56 -0.08 -0.61 -3.30
C LEU A 56 -0.10 0.74 -2.56
N MET A 57 0.91 0.98 -1.74
CA MET A 57 1.05 2.22 -0.99
C MET A 57 1.18 3.43 -1.91
N GLU A 58 2.04 3.32 -2.92
CA GLU A 58 2.26 4.39 -3.90
C GLU A 58 0.97 4.79 -4.60
N SER A 59 0.19 3.82 -5.03
CA SER A 59 -1.06 4.08 -5.74
C SER A 59 -2.06 4.82 -4.86
N ILE A 60 -2.19 4.42 -3.59
CA ILE A 60 -3.11 5.09 -2.68
C ILE A 60 -2.65 6.52 -2.37
N VAL A 61 -1.37 6.67 -2.05
CA VAL A 61 -0.83 7.96 -1.62
C VAL A 61 -0.81 8.98 -2.75
N ARG A 62 -0.55 8.54 -3.99
CA ARG A 62 -0.44 9.45 -5.15
C ARG A 62 -1.76 9.70 -5.85
N ASN A 63 -2.68 8.73 -5.87
CA ASN A 63 -3.90 8.85 -6.66
C ASN A 63 -5.07 9.44 -5.90
N HIS A 64 -4.95 9.58 -4.59
CA HIS A 64 -5.93 10.26 -3.73
C HIS A 64 -7.35 9.69 -3.86
N PRO A 65 -7.57 8.39 -3.51
CA PRO A 65 -8.91 7.80 -3.54
C PRO A 65 -9.87 8.39 -2.51
N LEU A 66 -9.34 9.01 -1.45
CA LEU A 66 -10.14 9.70 -0.44
C LEU A 66 -10.09 11.21 -0.64
N ILE A 67 -11.07 11.91 -0.07
CA ILE A 67 -11.03 13.38 0.00
C ILE A 67 -9.87 13.83 0.86
N ASP A 68 -9.62 13.13 1.99
CA ASP A 68 -8.53 13.43 2.91
C ASP A 68 -8.10 12.14 3.60
N GLY A 69 -6.85 12.09 4.09
CA GLY A 69 -6.34 10.94 4.80
C GLY A 69 -5.66 9.88 3.93
N ASN A 70 -5.30 10.22 2.69
CA ASN A 70 -4.70 9.26 1.75
C ASN A 70 -3.34 8.73 2.22
N LYS A 71 -2.52 9.57 2.82
CA LYS A 71 -1.22 9.13 3.35
C LYS A 71 -1.41 8.13 4.49
N ARG A 72 -2.34 8.42 5.37
CA ARG A 72 -2.69 7.53 6.48
C ARG A 72 -3.27 6.22 5.98
N LEU A 73 -4.16 6.29 5.00
CA LEU A 73 -4.72 5.08 4.39
C LEU A 73 -3.63 4.24 3.75
N GLY A 74 -2.72 4.84 3.00
CA GLY A 74 -1.61 4.13 2.38
C GLY A 74 -0.79 3.37 3.39
N TRP A 75 -0.46 3.99 4.51
CA TRP A 75 0.32 3.34 5.56
C TRP A 75 -0.45 2.19 6.23
N ILE A 76 -1.69 2.42 6.64
CA ILE A 76 -2.52 1.39 7.28
C ILE A 76 -2.73 0.21 6.34
N THR A 77 -3.01 0.49 5.07
CA THR A 77 -3.22 -0.55 4.06
C THR A 77 -1.97 -1.40 3.87
N THR A 78 -0.80 -0.76 3.85
CA THR A 78 0.47 -1.48 3.71
C THR A 78 0.72 -2.39 4.89
N LYS A 79 0.50 -1.92 6.11
CA LYS A 79 0.62 -2.74 7.31
C LYS A 79 -0.35 -3.93 7.27
N THR A 80 -1.58 -3.67 6.85
CA THR A 80 -2.61 -4.71 6.75
C THR A 80 -2.23 -5.77 5.72
N PHE A 81 -1.68 -5.33 4.59
CA PHE A 81 -1.24 -6.25 3.55
C PHE A 81 -0.15 -7.20 4.06
N TYR A 82 0.84 -6.67 4.77
CA TYR A 82 1.87 -7.51 5.39
C TYR A 82 1.27 -8.47 6.41
N ALA A 83 0.40 -7.98 7.28
CA ALA A 83 -0.25 -8.82 8.30
C ALA A 83 -1.06 -9.95 7.67
N LEU A 84 -1.76 -9.66 6.58
CA LEU A 84 -2.52 -10.66 5.83
C LEU A 84 -1.62 -11.77 5.29
N ASN A 85 -0.37 -11.45 5.05
CA ASN A 85 0.63 -12.39 4.53
C ASN A 85 1.57 -12.93 5.62
N GLY A 86 1.19 -12.79 6.88
CA GLY A 86 1.91 -13.38 8.02
C GLY A 86 3.15 -12.63 8.47
N LEU A 87 3.30 -11.36 8.08
CA LEU A 87 4.45 -10.55 8.44
C LEU A 87 4.03 -9.34 9.27
N TRP A 88 4.95 -8.89 10.10
CA TRP A 88 4.77 -7.71 10.94
C TRP A 88 5.65 -6.57 10.41
N LEU A 89 5.05 -5.44 10.11
CA LEU A 89 5.78 -4.25 9.67
C LEU A 89 6.10 -3.39 10.89
N ALA A 90 7.36 -3.43 11.30
CA ALA A 90 7.84 -2.73 12.50
C ALA A 90 8.76 -1.59 12.11
N ALA A 91 8.17 -0.45 11.74
CA ALA A 91 8.91 0.73 11.31
C ALA A 91 9.07 1.73 12.45
N PRO A 92 10.23 2.40 12.57
CA PRO A 92 10.33 3.57 13.43
C PRO A 92 9.33 4.63 12.95
N HIS A 93 8.65 5.28 13.88
CA HIS A 93 7.54 6.19 13.56
C HIS A 93 7.96 7.31 12.59
N ASP A 94 9.07 7.98 12.89
CA ASP A 94 9.52 9.11 12.06
C ASP A 94 9.97 8.64 10.69
N ASP A 95 10.62 7.49 10.61
CA ASP A 95 11.08 6.92 9.35
C ASP A 95 9.90 6.50 8.47
N ALA A 96 8.85 5.95 9.09
CA ALA A 96 7.62 5.60 8.38
C ALA A 96 6.96 6.85 7.80
N TYR A 97 6.87 7.91 8.60
CA TYR A 97 6.31 9.18 8.15
C TYR A 97 7.10 9.73 6.96
N ASP A 98 8.44 9.76 7.08
CA ASP A 98 9.31 10.27 6.02
C ASP A 98 9.17 9.46 4.73
N LEU A 99 9.03 8.15 4.83
CA LEU A 99 8.81 7.29 3.66
C LEU A 99 7.51 7.66 2.95
N VAL A 100 6.42 7.76 3.68
CA VAL A 100 5.11 8.08 3.09
C VAL A 100 5.13 9.46 2.43
N ILE A 101 5.72 10.45 3.09
CA ILE A 101 5.85 11.80 2.53
C ILE A 101 6.69 11.78 1.26
N GLY A 102 7.81 11.06 1.27
CA GLY A 102 8.69 10.95 0.10
C GLY A 102 7.98 10.31 -1.10
N ILE A 103 7.16 9.30 -0.85
CA ILE A 103 6.35 8.67 -1.90
C ILE A 103 5.31 9.66 -2.43
N ALA A 104 4.61 10.35 -1.53
CA ALA A 104 3.57 11.31 -1.91
C ALA A 104 4.12 12.44 -2.77
N GLU A 105 5.33 12.89 -2.46
CA GLU A 105 6.00 13.98 -3.19
C GLU A 105 6.70 13.52 -4.47
N GLY A 106 6.70 12.22 -4.75
CA GLY A 106 7.34 11.68 -5.95
C GLY A 106 8.85 11.56 -5.86
N ARG A 107 9.44 11.73 -4.67
CA ARG A 107 10.90 11.63 -4.46
C ARG A 107 11.39 10.20 -4.31
N ILE A 108 10.52 9.30 -3.87
CA ILE A 108 10.85 7.90 -3.58
C ILE A 108 10.02 7.02 -4.50
N ASP A 109 10.68 6.20 -5.32
CA ASP A 109 9.97 5.26 -6.19
C ASP A 109 9.71 3.93 -5.47
N TYR A 110 8.95 3.05 -6.13
CA TYR A 110 8.56 1.79 -5.50
C TYR A 110 9.74 0.82 -5.27
N HIS A 111 10.79 0.91 -6.07
CA HIS A 111 11.98 0.07 -5.85
C HIS A 111 12.64 0.45 -4.53
N GLU A 112 12.80 1.73 -4.30
CA GLU A 112 13.38 2.24 -3.06
C GLU A 112 12.49 1.96 -1.86
N SER A 113 11.18 2.21 -2.00
CA SER A 113 10.26 1.95 -0.89
C SER A 113 10.15 0.45 -0.58
N ALA A 114 10.22 -0.42 -1.59
CA ALA A 114 10.22 -1.87 -1.37
C ALA A 114 11.43 -2.31 -0.52
N ALA A 115 12.60 -1.79 -0.82
CA ALA A 115 13.81 -2.09 -0.05
C ALA A 115 13.69 -1.59 1.40
N THR A 116 13.15 -0.41 1.58
CA THR A 116 12.93 0.17 2.92
C THR A 116 11.92 -0.67 3.71
N LEU A 117 10.80 -1.01 3.10
CA LEU A 117 9.78 -1.85 3.75
C LEU A 117 10.34 -3.21 4.15
N ALA A 118 11.13 -3.83 3.26
CA ALA A 118 11.75 -5.11 3.55
C ALA A 118 12.63 -5.06 4.79
N SER A 119 13.31 -3.94 5.02
CA SER A 119 14.17 -3.77 6.19
C SER A 119 13.39 -3.69 7.51
N TRP A 120 12.09 -3.43 7.45
CA TRP A 120 11.22 -3.27 8.62
C TRP A 120 10.32 -4.47 8.89
N THR A 121 10.32 -5.49 8.03
CA THR A 121 9.45 -6.66 8.21
C THR A 121 10.07 -7.71 9.12
N ARG A 122 9.19 -8.38 9.87
CA ARG A 122 9.58 -9.44 10.80
C ARG A 122 8.63 -10.63 10.70
#